data_e3f8ac78f7e07f2f499ffa9c8452078e
#
_entry.id   e3f8ac78f7e07f2f499ffa9c8452078e
#
_cell.length_a   1.000
_cell.length_b   1.000
_cell.length_c   1.000
_cell.angle_alpha   90.00
_cell.angle_beta   90.00
_cell.angle_gamma   90.00
#
_symmetry.space_group_name_H-M   'P 1'
#
loop_
_entity.id
_entity.type
_entity.pdbx_description
1 polymer ?
#
loop_
_entity_poly.entity_id
_entity_poly.type
_entity_poly.pdbx_seq_one_letter_code
_entity_poly.pdbx_strand_id
1 'polypeptide(L)'
;MSKPLASKVALVAGATRGAGRGIAVELGAAGATVYVTGRTTRTHQSEYARPETIEETAELVTQAGGQGIAVAVDHLDPRQVEQLVARIAADDQQLDVLVNDIWGGERLFAFDKTVWEHSLDDGLRLLRLGVDTHLITSHYALPLLIQKPGGLVVEMTDGTAAYNATHYRNSIFYDLAKTAINRL
;
A
#
# COMPACT_ATOMS: atom_id res chain seq x y z
N MET A 1 3.09 11.09 28.63
CA MET A 1 3.56 11.87 27.46
C MET A 1 2.60 11.60 26.33
N SER A 2 2.18 12.61 25.56
CA SER A 2 1.36 12.40 24.37
C SER A 2 2.18 11.65 23.32
N LYS A 3 1.54 10.72 22.61
CA LYS A 3 2.20 9.97 21.52
C LYS A 3 2.45 10.94 20.34
N PRO A 4 3.55 10.76 19.59
CA PRO A 4 3.97 11.72 18.54
C PRO A 4 2.96 11.86 17.39
N LEU A 5 2.16 10.83 17.11
CA LEU A 5 1.14 10.83 16.07
C LEU A 5 -0.30 10.82 16.64
N ALA A 6 -0.47 11.20 17.91
CA ALA A 6 -1.82 11.39 18.47
C ALA A 6 -2.60 12.39 17.60
N SER A 7 -3.85 12.08 17.28
CA SER A 7 -4.71 12.84 16.36
C SER A 7 -4.28 12.88 14.89
N LYS A 8 -3.30 12.08 14.47
CA LYS A 8 -2.93 11.88 13.06
C LYS A 8 -3.70 10.72 12.44
N VAL A 9 -4.06 10.85 11.18
CA VAL A 9 -4.76 9.85 10.39
C VAL A 9 -3.84 9.34 9.30
N ALA A 10 -3.67 8.03 9.23
CA ALA A 10 -2.85 7.36 8.25
C ALA A 10 -3.68 6.36 7.42
N LEU A 11 -3.42 6.32 6.12
CA LEU A 11 -3.85 5.25 5.23
C LEU A 11 -2.64 4.39 4.87
N VAL A 12 -2.70 3.10 5.20
CA VAL A 12 -1.69 2.12 4.77
C VAL A 12 -2.33 1.17 3.77
N ALA A 13 -2.07 1.43 2.51
CA ALA A 13 -2.53 0.63 1.40
C ALA A 13 -1.62 -0.60 1.22
N GLY A 14 -2.21 -1.81 1.26
CA GLY A 14 -1.43 -3.05 1.22
C GLY A 14 -0.97 -3.54 2.60
N ALA A 15 -1.71 -3.24 3.67
CA ALA A 15 -1.31 -3.52 5.05
C ALA A 15 -1.72 -4.90 5.57
N THR A 16 -2.07 -5.86 4.71
CA THR A 16 -2.49 -7.21 5.14
C THR A 16 -1.36 -7.97 5.84
N ARG A 17 -0.12 -7.80 5.37
CA ARG A 17 1.07 -8.52 5.85
C ARG A 17 2.36 -7.74 5.54
N GLY A 18 3.51 -8.32 5.88
CA GLY A 18 4.83 -7.83 5.48
C GLY A 18 5.13 -6.42 5.99
N ALA A 19 5.73 -5.60 5.15
CA ALA A 19 6.13 -4.23 5.50
C ALA A 19 4.93 -3.35 5.82
N GLY A 20 3.85 -3.41 5.03
CA GLY A 20 2.63 -2.64 5.27
C GLY A 20 2.00 -2.92 6.63
N ARG A 21 1.94 -4.20 7.06
CA ARG A 21 1.51 -4.55 8.44
C ARG A 21 2.43 -3.94 9.48
N GLY A 22 3.75 -4.09 9.32
CA GLY A 22 4.72 -3.53 10.27
C GLY A 22 4.59 -2.02 10.39
N ILE A 23 4.51 -1.31 9.27
CA ILE A 23 4.32 0.15 9.22
C ILE A 23 3.01 0.56 9.90
N ALA A 24 1.91 -0.13 9.62
CA ALA A 24 0.62 0.16 10.23
C ALA A 24 0.68 0.04 11.76
N VAL A 25 1.30 -1.02 12.28
CA VAL A 25 1.45 -1.26 13.73
C VAL A 25 2.31 -0.17 14.38
N GLU A 26 3.43 0.24 13.77
CA GLU A 26 4.30 1.29 14.29
C GLU A 26 3.62 2.66 14.28
N LEU A 27 2.85 3.00 13.24
CA LEU A 27 2.01 4.21 13.23
C LEU A 27 0.99 4.18 14.37
N GLY A 28 0.38 3.02 14.64
CA GLY A 28 -0.51 2.81 15.78
C GLY A 28 0.21 2.96 17.13
N ALA A 29 1.40 2.39 17.27
CA ALA A 29 2.22 2.53 18.47
C ALA A 29 2.56 4.01 18.74
N ALA A 30 2.76 4.79 17.67
CA ALA A 30 2.94 6.24 17.74
C ALA A 30 1.64 7.02 18.03
N GLY A 31 0.47 6.37 18.05
CA GLY A 31 -0.82 6.94 18.44
C GLY A 31 -1.76 7.35 17.33
N ALA A 32 -1.45 7.00 16.07
CA ALA A 32 -2.29 7.35 14.93
C ALA A 32 -3.59 6.55 14.87
N THR A 33 -4.61 7.12 14.21
CA THR A 33 -5.69 6.38 13.57
C THR A 33 -5.16 5.82 12.26
N VAL A 34 -5.26 4.51 12.04
CA VAL A 34 -4.68 3.86 10.87
C VAL A 34 -5.75 3.07 10.10
N TYR A 35 -6.04 3.51 8.89
CA TYR A 35 -6.82 2.74 7.93
C TYR A 35 -5.93 1.68 7.29
N VAL A 36 -6.26 0.42 7.58
CA VAL A 36 -5.55 -0.78 7.14
C VAL A 36 -6.31 -1.36 5.96
N THR A 37 -5.73 -1.36 4.77
CA THR A 37 -6.43 -1.82 3.57
C THR A 37 -5.74 -2.97 2.86
N GLY A 38 -6.52 -3.77 2.17
CA GLY A 38 -6.10 -4.93 1.40
C GLY A 38 -7.29 -5.78 0.98
N ARG A 39 -7.04 -6.83 0.22
CA ARG A 39 -8.10 -7.70 -0.34
C ARG A 39 -8.44 -8.89 0.53
N THR A 40 -7.52 -9.33 1.40
CA THR A 40 -7.74 -10.50 2.25
C THR A 40 -8.36 -10.09 3.58
N THR A 41 -9.54 -10.62 3.84
CA THR A 41 -10.32 -10.45 5.08
C THR A 41 -10.53 -11.80 5.74
N ARG A 42 -11.12 -11.81 6.94
CA ARG A 42 -11.54 -13.06 7.63
C ARG A 42 -12.57 -13.88 6.86
N THR A 43 -13.34 -13.23 5.97
CA THR A 43 -14.41 -13.87 5.19
C THR A 43 -14.06 -14.07 3.73
N HIS A 44 -12.98 -13.47 3.25
CA HIS A 44 -12.56 -13.53 1.85
C HIS A 44 -11.04 -13.59 1.74
N GLN A 45 -10.53 -14.60 1.04
CA GLN A 45 -9.11 -14.71 0.72
C GLN A 45 -8.85 -14.24 -0.72
N SER A 46 -7.77 -13.49 -0.90
CA SER A 46 -7.26 -13.18 -2.23
C SER A 46 -6.66 -14.42 -2.90
N GLU A 47 -6.31 -14.30 -4.19
CA GLU A 47 -5.70 -15.38 -4.99
C GLU A 47 -4.38 -15.93 -4.43
N TYR A 48 -3.78 -15.24 -3.45
CA TYR A 48 -2.54 -15.69 -2.79
C TYR A 48 -2.77 -16.74 -1.71
N ALA A 49 -4.01 -16.92 -1.27
CA ALA A 49 -4.41 -17.91 -0.24
C ALA A 49 -3.54 -17.84 1.02
N ARG A 50 -3.15 -16.61 1.44
CA ARG A 50 -2.38 -16.36 2.66
C ARG A 50 -3.34 -16.18 3.84
N PRO A 51 -2.99 -16.63 5.05
CA PRO A 51 -3.88 -16.59 6.22
C PRO A 51 -4.05 -15.18 6.81
N GLU A 52 -3.08 -14.28 6.58
CA GLU A 52 -3.06 -12.95 7.20
C GLU A 52 -4.21 -12.08 6.67
N THR A 53 -4.88 -11.35 7.57
CA THR A 53 -6.04 -10.51 7.23
C THR A 53 -5.82 -9.04 7.63
N ILE A 54 -6.59 -8.15 7.02
CA ILE A 54 -6.56 -6.72 7.37
C ILE A 54 -7.14 -6.48 8.76
N GLU A 55 -8.13 -7.27 9.19
CA GLU A 55 -8.73 -7.15 10.52
C GLU A 55 -7.72 -7.50 11.61
N GLU A 56 -6.92 -8.56 11.40
CA GLU A 56 -5.84 -8.91 12.32
C GLU A 56 -4.82 -7.77 12.44
N THR A 57 -4.44 -7.14 11.31
CA THR A 57 -3.55 -5.99 11.34
C THR A 57 -4.16 -4.80 12.07
N ALA A 58 -5.44 -4.50 11.87
CA ALA A 58 -6.13 -3.42 12.57
C ALA A 58 -6.20 -3.67 14.09
N GLU A 59 -6.40 -4.93 14.51
CA GLU A 59 -6.33 -5.32 15.92
C GLU A 59 -4.93 -5.09 16.50
N LEU A 60 -3.88 -5.46 15.77
CA LEU A 60 -2.49 -5.22 16.19
C LEU A 60 -2.20 -3.71 16.33
N VAL A 61 -2.67 -2.88 15.41
CA VAL A 61 -2.59 -1.41 15.51
C VAL A 61 -3.23 -0.91 16.81
N THR A 62 -4.42 -1.43 17.13
CA THR A 62 -5.17 -1.04 18.34
C THR A 62 -4.46 -1.52 19.61
N GLN A 63 -3.96 -2.75 19.62
CA GLN A 63 -3.17 -3.31 20.73
C GLN A 63 -1.87 -2.51 20.97
N ALA A 64 -1.24 -1.99 19.90
CA ALA A 64 -0.06 -1.12 19.99
C ALA A 64 -0.40 0.27 20.57
N GLY A 65 -1.69 0.63 20.63
CA GLY A 65 -2.21 1.84 21.29
C GLY A 65 -2.61 2.97 20.36
N GLY A 66 -2.80 2.70 19.08
CA GLY A 66 -3.49 3.55 18.11
C GLY A 66 -4.96 3.17 17.97
N GLN A 67 -5.54 3.53 16.82
CA GLN A 67 -6.86 3.07 16.40
C GLN A 67 -6.75 2.42 15.02
N GLY A 68 -6.91 1.10 14.93
CA GLY A 68 -6.87 0.37 13.68
C GLY A 68 -8.26 0.23 13.06
N ILE A 69 -8.40 0.56 11.79
CA ILE A 69 -9.66 0.48 11.03
C ILE A 69 -9.40 -0.36 9.77
N ALA A 70 -9.96 -1.57 9.74
CA ALA A 70 -9.85 -2.45 8.56
C ALA A 70 -10.88 -2.06 7.50
N VAL A 71 -10.43 -1.90 6.25
CA VAL A 71 -11.31 -1.65 5.11
C VAL A 71 -10.87 -2.52 3.93
N ALA A 72 -11.74 -3.43 3.49
CA ALA A 72 -11.49 -4.27 2.33
C ALA A 72 -11.51 -3.42 1.05
N VAL A 73 -10.40 -3.41 0.32
CA VAL A 73 -10.24 -2.62 -0.91
C VAL A 73 -9.37 -3.36 -1.90
N ASP A 74 -9.82 -3.46 -3.14
CA ASP A 74 -8.96 -3.71 -4.29
C ASP A 74 -8.50 -2.36 -4.87
N HIS A 75 -7.22 -2.06 -4.71
CA HIS A 75 -6.64 -0.80 -5.18
C HIS A 75 -6.50 -0.69 -6.70
N LEU A 76 -6.84 -1.76 -7.46
CA LEU A 76 -7.05 -1.69 -8.91
C LEU A 76 -8.45 -1.22 -9.30
N ASP A 77 -9.39 -1.18 -8.36
CA ASP A 77 -10.74 -0.66 -8.60
C ASP A 77 -10.83 0.81 -8.13
N PRO A 78 -10.85 1.79 -9.06
CA PRO A 78 -10.92 3.20 -8.72
C PRO A 78 -12.13 3.57 -7.85
N ARG A 79 -13.27 2.88 -8.02
CA ARG A 79 -14.50 3.16 -7.25
C ARG A 79 -14.34 2.76 -5.79
N GLN A 80 -13.69 1.62 -5.53
CA GLN A 80 -13.43 1.20 -4.14
C GLN A 80 -12.46 2.15 -3.45
N VAL A 81 -11.44 2.64 -4.15
CA VAL A 81 -10.48 3.61 -3.61
C VAL A 81 -11.16 4.96 -3.36
N GLU A 82 -12.01 5.42 -4.28
CA GLU A 82 -12.82 6.63 -4.10
C GLU A 82 -13.70 6.53 -2.84
N GLN A 83 -14.42 5.41 -2.68
CA GLN A 83 -15.25 5.16 -1.51
C GLN A 83 -14.45 5.09 -0.20
N LEU A 84 -13.25 4.50 -0.22
CA LEU A 84 -12.34 4.48 0.92
C LEU A 84 -11.99 5.92 1.34
N VAL A 85 -11.56 6.75 0.40
CA VAL A 85 -11.15 8.13 0.70
C VAL A 85 -12.34 8.97 1.14
N ALA A 86 -13.51 8.80 0.54
CA ALA A 86 -14.74 9.44 0.98
C ALA A 86 -15.10 9.06 2.43
N ARG A 87 -14.91 7.80 2.80
CA ARG A 87 -15.09 7.33 4.18
C ARG A 87 -14.11 8.00 5.14
N ILE A 88 -12.81 8.04 4.81
CA ILE A 88 -11.79 8.72 5.64
C ILE A 88 -12.17 10.20 5.84
N ALA A 89 -12.60 10.86 4.77
CA ALA A 89 -13.03 12.25 4.82
C ALA A 89 -14.29 12.46 5.71
N ALA A 90 -15.23 11.51 5.70
CA ALA A 90 -16.44 11.58 6.52
C ALA A 90 -16.15 11.29 8.01
N ASP A 91 -15.30 10.29 8.30
CA ASP A 91 -15.02 9.83 9.65
C ASP A 91 -14.04 10.77 10.40
N ASP A 92 -12.96 11.21 9.73
CA ASP A 92 -11.83 11.92 10.36
C ASP A 92 -11.57 13.32 9.80
N GLN A 93 -12.14 13.67 8.64
CA GLN A 93 -11.98 14.98 7.97
C GLN A 93 -10.53 15.37 7.65
N GLN A 94 -9.63 14.40 7.63
CA GLN A 94 -8.21 14.62 7.33
C GLN A 94 -7.52 13.31 6.91
N LEU A 95 -6.40 13.47 6.22
CA LEU A 95 -5.39 12.43 6.00
C LEU A 95 -4.02 13.08 6.17
N ASP A 96 -3.20 12.53 7.06
CA ASP A 96 -1.85 13.08 7.33
C ASP A 96 -0.75 12.24 6.70
N VAL A 97 -0.96 10.92 6.59
CA VAL A 97 0.04 9.98 6.06
C VAL A 97 -0.62 9.02 5.07
N LEU A 98 -0.07 8.95 3.88
CA LEU A 98 -0.37 7.91 2.90
C LEU A 98 0.86 7.01 2.74
N VAL A 99 0.67 5.70 2.96
CA VAL A 99 1.68 4.67 2.67
C VAL A 99 1.14 3.77 1.58
N ASN A 100 1.79 3.77 0.42
CA ASN A 100 1.53 2.84 -0.66
C ASN A 100 2.51 1.67 -0.59
N ASP A 101 2.08 0.53 -0.01
CA ASP A 101 2.81 -0.75 0.06
C ASP A 101 2.03 -1.85 -0.68
N ILE A 102 1.30 -1.47 -1.72
CA ILE A 102 0.51 -2.40 -2.49
C ILE A 102 1.44 -3.19 -3.42
N TRP A 103 1.40 -4.50 -3.28
CA TRP A 103 2.10 -5.41 -4.16
C TRP A 103 1.27 -6.68 -4.39
N GLY A 104 1.26 -7.15 -5.60
CA GLY A 104 0.52 -8.35 -5.97
C GLY A 104 1.24 -9.15 -7.04
N GLY A 105 2.56 -8.99 -7.15
CA GLY A 105 3.36 -9.58 -8.21
C GLY A 105 4.14 -10.84 -7.83
N GLU A 106 4.02 -11.38 -6.60
CA GLU A 106 4.91 -12.42 -6.08
C GLU A 106 4.99 -13.70 -6.94
N ARG A 107 3.93 -14.00 -7.68
CA ARG A 107 3.85 -15.21 -8.54
C ARG A 107 3.96 -14.90 -10.03
N LEU A 108 4.15 -13.62 -10.39
CA LEU A 108 4.07 -13.15 -11.77
C LEU A 108 5.43 -12.83 -12.39
N PHE A 109 6.53 -12.96 -11.65
CA PHE A 109 7.87 -12.72 -12.17
C PHE A 109 8.79 -13.92 -11.96
N ALA A 110 9.83 -13.99 -12.80
CA ALA A 110 10.93 -14.93 -12.67
C ALA A 110 12.24 -14.17 -12.97
N PHE A 111 13.27 -14.39 -12.16
CA PHE A 111 14.56 -13.70 -12.31
C PHE A 111 15.55 -14.40 -13.26
N ASP A 112 15.18 -15.54 -13.82
CA ASP A 112 15.99 -16.41 -14.69
C ASP A 112 15.53 -16.39 -16.15
N LYS A 113 14.59 -15.51 -16.51
CA LYS A 113 14.00 -15.44 -17.85
C LYS A 113 14.30 -14.11 -18.54
N THR A 114 14.56 -14.19 -19.83
CA THR A 114 14.60 -13.02 -20.70
C THR A 114 13.20 -12.46 -20.96
N VAL A 115 13.09 -11.24 -21.48
CA VAL A 115 11.79 -10.58 -21.70
C VAL A 115 10.86 -11.39 -22.61
N TRP A 116 11.40 -12.08 -23.62
CA TRP A 116 10.61 -12.91 -24.55
C TRP A 116 10.27 -14.30 -24.04
N GLU A 117 10.85 -14.72 -22.93
CA GLU A 117 10.52 -15.99 -22.23
C GLU A 117 9.50 -15.79 -21.11
N HIS A 118 9.27 -14.54 -20.67
CA HIS A 118 8.22 -14.22 -19.74
C HIS A 118 6.84 -14.36 -20.38
N SER A 119 5.84 -14.77 -19.59
CA SER A 119 4.44 -14.58 -19.96
C SER A 119 4.15 -13.07 -20.07
N LEU A 120 3.74 -12.62 -21.24
CA LEU A 120 3.39 -11.22 -21.46
C LEU A 120 2.18 -10.81 -20.59
N ASP A 121 1.18 -11.67 -20.47
CA ASP A 121 -0.02 -11.41 -19.67
C ASP A 121 0.33 -11.25 -18.19
N ASP A 122 1.18 -12.14 -17.65
CA ASP A 122 1.65 -12.03 -16.26
C ASP A 122 2.48 -10.77 -16.04
N GLY A 123 3.35 -10.44 -16.99
CA GLY A 123 4.17 -9.23 -16.93
C GLY A 123 3.33 -7.95 -16.94
N LEU A 124 2.36 -7.85 -17.85
CA LEU A 124 1.44 -6.70 -17.90
C LEU A 124 0.55 -6.63 -16.65
N ARG A 125 0.08 -7.78 -16.15
CA ARG A 125 -0.66 -7.83 -14.88
C ARG A 125 0.19 -7.38 -13.70
N LEU A 126 1.47 -7.75 -13.65
CA LEU A 126 2.40 -7.31 -12.62
C LEU A 126 2.55 -5.78 -12.60
N LEU A 127 2.71 -5.16 -13.79
CA LEU A 127 2.79 -3.70 -13.89
C LEU A 127 1.52 -3.04 -13.35
N ARG A 128 0.34 -3.54 -13.69
CA ARG A 128 -0.92 -3.03 -13.13
C ARG A 128 -0.96 -3.15 -11.61
N LEU A 129 -0.60 -4.31 -11.07
CA LEU A 129 -0.60 -4.57 -9.62
C LEU A 129 0.46 -3.76 -8.86
N GLY A 130 1.59 -3.45 -9.48
CA GLY A 130 2.70 -2.77 -8.83
C GLY A 130 2.80 -1.27 -9.14
N VAL A 131 2.05 -0.75 -10.13
CA VAL A 131 2.13 0.67 -10.53
C VAL A 131 0.76 1.34 -10.53
N ASP A 132 -0.23 0.77 -11.26
CA ASP A 132 -1.56 1.40 -11.36
C ASP A 132 -2.21 1.54 -9.98
N THR A 133 -2.03 0.56 -9.08
CA THR A 133 -2.56 0.60 -7.72
C THR A 133 -2.04 1.80 -6.92
N HIS A 134 -0.77 2.14 -7.04
CA HIS A 134 -0.17 3.31 -6.39
C HIS A 134 -0.71 4.61 -7.00
N LEU A 135 -0.80 4.67 -8.33
CA LEU A 135 -1.37 5.84 -9.04
C LEU A 135 -2.83 6.07 -8.67
N ILE A 136 -3.66 5.02 -8.70
CA ILE A 136 -5.09 5.12 -8.36
C ILE A 136 -5.25 5.57 -6.92
N THR A 137 -4.52 4.97 -5.98
CA THR A 137 -4.59 5.31 -4.56
C THR A 137 -4.18 6.76 -4.33
N SER A 138 -3.06 7.19 -4.91
CA SER A 138 -2.56 8.56 -4.79
C SER A 138 -3.52 9.57 -5.43
N HIS A 139 -4.11 9.25 -6.60
CA HIS A 139 -5.07 10.12 -7.28
C HIS A 139 -6.23 10.53 -6.37
N TYR A 140 -6.82 9.59 -5.64
CA TYR A 140 -7.95 9.87 -4.76
C TYR A 140 -7.53 10.39 -3.38
N ALA A 141 -6.40 9.92 -2.82
CA ALA A 141 -5.98 10.27 -1.47
C ALA A 141 -5.31 11.65 -1.37
N LEU A 142 -4.54 12.06 -2.37
CA LEU A 142 -3.78 13.32 -2.33
C LEU A 142 -4.66 14.57 -2.15
N PRO A 143 -5.84 14.71 -2.79
CA PRO A 143 -6.70 15.87 -2.56
C PRO A 143 -7.11 16.06 -1.09
N LEU A 144 -7.28 14.97 -0.33
CA LEU A 144 -7.56 15.04 1.10
C LEU A 144 -6.28 15.35 1.91
N LEU A 145 -5.16 14.71 1.55
CA LEU A 145 -3.88 14.84 2.25
C LEU A 145 -3.32 16.26 2.18
N ILE A 146 -3.47 16.98 1.06
CA ILE A 146 -2.94 18.33 0.87
C ILE A 146 -3.82 19.44 1.46
N GLN A 147 -4.99 19.12 2.03
CA GLN A 147 -5.85 20.13 2.65
C GLN A 147 -5.21 20.78 3.87
N LYS A 148 -4.25 20.12 4.49
CA LYS A 148 -3.48 20.66 5.62
C LYS A 148 -1.98 20.55 5.33
N PRO A 149 -1.16 21.52 5.79
CA PRO A 149 0.30 21.42 5.66
C PRO A 149 0.86 20.22 6.42
N GLY A 150 1.94 19.64 5.91
CA GLY A 150 2.70 18.59 6.59
C GLY A 150 2.24 17.17 6.29
N GLY A 151 1.43 16.96 5.26
CA GLY A 151 1.11 15.63 4.75
C GLY A 151 2.36 14.88 4.27
N LEU A 152 2.40 13.56 4.52
CA LEU A 152 3.50 12.68 4.12
C LEU A 152 2.99 11.58 3.18
N VAL A 153 3.67 11.40 2.05
CA VAL A 153 3.49 10.23 1.17
C VAL A 153 4.72 9.34 1.26
N VAL A 154 4.50 8.06 1.45
CA VAL A 154 5.54 7.02 1.46
C VAL A 154 5.23 6.02 0.36
N GLU A 155 6.11 5.92 -0.62
CA GLU A 155 6.04 4.95 -1.70
C GLU A 155 7.01 3.80 -1.42
N MET A 156 6.48 2.58 -1.30
CA MET A 156 7.29 1.38 -1.03
C MET A 156 7.79 0.75 -2.30
N THR A 157 9.10 0.72 -2.46
CA THR A 157 9.75 0.12 -3.62
C THR A 157 10.98 -0.68 -3.21
N ASP A 158 11.65 -1.27 -4.20
CA ASP A 158 12.88 -2.04 -4.03
C ASP A 158 14.06 -1.27 -4.65
N GLY A 159 14.88 -0.72 -3.80
CA GLY A 159 16.04 0.09 -4.16
C GLY A 159 15.74 1.59 -4.35
N THR A 160 16.76 2.39 -4.15
CA THR A 160 16.72 3.83 -4.41
C THR A 160 16.78 4.13 -5.91
N ALA A 161 16.41 5.35 -6.31
CA ALA A 161 16.55 5.79 -7.69
C ALA A 161 17.99 5.67 -8.21
N ALA A 162 18.99 6.00 -7.38
CA ALA A 162 20.42 5.88 -7.72
C ALA A 162 20.85 4.41 -7.92
N TYR A 163 20.36 3.51 -7.07
CA TYR A 163 20.61 2.07 -7.20
C TYR A 163 19.98 1.54 -8.51
N ASN A 164 18.71 1.83 -8.74
CA ASN A 164 17.96 1.36 -9.90
C ASN A 164 18.50 1.89 -11.24
N ALA A 165 19.14 3.07 -11.23
CA ALA A 165 19.76 3.64 -12.44
C ALA A 165 20.97 2.82 -12.95
N THR A 166 21.58 1.99 -12.09
CA THR A 166 22.81 1.25 -12.41
C THR A 166 22.69 -0.26 -12.25
N HIS A 167 21.57 -0.75 -11.69
CA HIS A 167 21.35 -2.16 -11.42
C HIS A 167 20.03 -2.62 -12.04
N TYR A 168 20.13 -3.31 -13.17
CA TYR A 168 18.99 -3.98 -13.78
C TYR A 168 18.69 -5.28 -13.06
N ARG A 169 17.43 -5.47 -12.66
CA ARG A 169 16.95 -6.75 -12.14
C ARG A 169 16.61 -7.66 -13.31
N ASN A 170 17.00 -8.91 -13.23
CA ASN A 170 16.84 -9.88 -14.32
C ASN A 170 15.37 -10.34 -14.49
N SER A 171 14.45 -9.39 -14.48
CA SER A 171 13.02 -9.48 -14.82
C SER A 171 12.53 -8.11 -15.21
N ILE A 172 12.33 -7.85 -16.50
CA ILE A 172 11.99 -6.51 -17.02
C ILE A 172 10.71 -5.96 -16.39
N PHE A 173 9.66 -6.77 -16.22
CA PHE A 173 8.40 -6.29 -15.65
C PHE A 173 8.53 -5.93 -14.18
N TYR A 174 9.29 -6.71 -13.42
CA TYR A 174 9.59 -6.41 -12.02
C TYR A 174 10.42 -5.14 -11.91
N ASP A 175 11.50 -5.04 -12.70
CA ASP A 175 12.40 -3.90 -12.70
C ASP A 175 11.68 -2.60 -13.07
N LEU A 176 10.85 -2.64 -14.11
CA LEU A 176 10.01 -1.50 -14.50
C LEU A 176 9.03 -1.10 -13.40
N ALA A 177 8.34 -2.06 -12.78
CA ALA A 177 7.41 -1.75 -11.70
C ALA A 177 8.11 -1.05 -10.53
N LYS A 178 9.25 -1.61 -10.06
CA LYS A 178 9.99 -1.05 -8.93
C LYS A 178 10.66 0.29 -9.24
N THR A 179 11.12 0.47 -10.48
CA THR A 179 11.71 1.73 -10.92
C THR A 179 10.66 2.82 -11.13
N ALA A 180 9.47 2.48 -11.63
CA ALA A 180 8.38 3.42 -11.81
C ALA A 180 7.99 4.11 -10.49
N ILE A 181 7.95 3.36 -9.39
CA ILE A 181 7.60 3.88 -8.06
C ILE A 181 8.59 4.98 -7.58
N ASN A 182 9.85 4.97 -8.02
CA ASN A 182 10.79 6.06 -7.71
C ASN A 182 10.43 7.40 -8.39
N ARG A 183 9.44 7.41 -9.30
CA ARG A 183 8.97 8.61 -10.01
C ARG A 183 7.66 9.16 -9.47
N LEU A 184 6.99 8.41 -8.59
CA LEU A 184 5.79 8.85 -7.88
C LEU A 184 6.15 9.64 -6.63
#